data_8f6e7fc89bde65873f5815aef3939498
#
_entry.id   8f6e7fc89bde65873f5815aef3939498
#
_cell.length_a   1.000
_cell.length_b   1.000
_cell.length_c   1.000
_cell.angle_alpha   90.00
_cell.angle_beta   90.00
_cell.angle_gamma   90.00
#
_symmetry.space_group_name_H-M   'P 1'
#
loop_
_entity.id
_entity.type
_entity.pdbx_description
1 polymer ?
#
loop_
_entity_poly.entity_id
_entity_poly.type
_entity_poly.pdbx_seq_one_letter_code
_entity_poly.pdbx_strand_id
1 'polypeptide(L)'
;MSFLDVMLIVLLVVSGYTGSRRGAAQQLATYVGLGAGLVGGTLLAPHVAAHAGSTSGQAELAVGTLLVCGALGDAIGWFFGAKLHARVARTRMRRADTVGGSFVSVGAVLLVVWFLALNLVNGPVPAVSRQIQRSTIVRGLAAALPEPPSLIGEARRFLNVLGFPDVFLGLPPLPA
;
A
#
# COMPACT_ATOMS: atom_id res chain seq x y z
N MET A 1 4.17 -20.51 -18.08
CA MET A 1 4.32 -19.80 -16.80
C MET A 1 5.50 -18.84 -16.91
N SER A 2 5.29 -17.59 -16.59
CA SER A 2 6.35 -16.59 -16.60
C SER A 2 7.19 -16.72 -15.31
N PHE A 3 8.46 -16.27 -15.33
CA PHE A 3 9.28 -16.16 -14.12
C PHE A 3 8.55 -15.36 -13.03
N LEU A 4 7.80 -14.35 -13.45
CA LEU A 4 6.97 -13.51 -12.57
C LEU A 4 5.85 -14.33 -11.90
N ASP A 5 5.22 -15.28 -12.59
CA ASP A 5 4.20 -16.15 -11.99
C ASP A 5 4.78 -17.01 -10.87
N VAL A 6 5.98 -17.57 -11.06
CA VAL A 6 6.66 -18.38 -10.03
C VAL A 6 7.00 -17.52 -8.81
N MET A 7 7.54 -16.32 -9.04
CA MET A 7 7.85 -15.37 -7.98
C MET A 7 6.59 -14.96 -7.20
N LEU A 8 5.49 -14.70 -7.90
CA LEU A 8 4.21 -14.37 -7.27
C LEU A 8 3.65 -15.52 -6.44
N ILE A 9 3.71 -16.77 -6.95
CA ILE A 9 3.26 -17.94 -6.20
C ILE A 9 4.06 -18.09 -4.91
N VAL A 10 5.40 -17.99 -4.98
CA VAL A 10 6.24 -18.03 -3.79
C VAL A 10 5.88 -16.93 -2.82
N LEU A 11 5.70 -15.71 -3.31
CA LEU A 11 5.30 -14.56 -2.49
C LEU A 11 3.94 -14.79 -1.80
N LEU A 12 2.95 -15.33 -2.52
CA LEU A 12 1.62 -15.63 -1.97
C LEU A 12 1.68 -16.73 -0.91
N VAL A 13 2.47 -17.78 -1.13
CA VAL A 13 2.65 -18.87 -0.14
C VAL A 13 3.32 -18.34 1.12
N VAL A 14 4.42 -17.58 0.98
CA VAL A 14 5.12 -16.98 2.12
C VAL A 14 4.22 -15.99 2.85
N SER A 15 3.46 -15.17 2.11
CA SER A 15 2.51 -14.23 2.69
C SER A 15 1.39 -14.94 3.46
N GLY A 16 0.78 -15.98 2.89
CA GLY A 16 -0.23 -16.78 3.56
C GLY A 16 0.30 -17.44 4.83
N TYR A 17 1.52 -17.99 4.78
CA TYR A 17 2.16 -18.61 5.95
C TYR A 17 2.47 -17.58 7.05
N THR A 18 3.06 -16.44 6.71
CA THR A 18 3.34 -15.37 7.69
C THR A 18 2.05 -14.76 8.23
N GLY A 19 1.03 -14.63 7.37
CA GLY A 19 -0.30 -14.16 7.72
C GLY A 19 -0.99 -15.05 8.74
N SER A 20 -0.89 -16.38 8.58
CA SER A 20 -1.47 -17.32 9.53
C SER A 20 -0.83 -17.23 10.93
N ARG A 21 0.45 -16.89 11.00
CA ARG A 21 1.15 -16.73 12.28
C ARG A 21 0.79 -15.44 13.01
N ARG A 22 0.53 -14.36 12.27
CA ARG A 22 0.17 -13.06 12.85
C ARG A 22 -1.30 -12.96 13.22
N GLY A 23 -2.17 -13.70 12.52
CA GLY A 23 -3.61 -13.64 12.67
C GLY A 23 -4.25 -12.41 12.01
N ALA A 24 -5.55 -12.52 11.69
CA ALA A 24 -6.31 -11.46 11.02
C ALA A 24 -6.41 -10.20 11.89
N ALA A 25 -6.66 -10.37 13.19
CA ALA A 25 -6.85 -9.27 14.12
C ALA A 25 -5.61 -8.35 14.18
N GLN A 26 -4.40 -8.93 14.22
CA GLN A 26 -3.17 -8.14 14.25
C GLN A 26 -2.93 -7.42 12.92
N GLN A 27 -3.12 -8.12 11.79
CA GLN A 27 -2.88 -7.53 10.46
C GLN A 27 -3.84 -6.38 10.18
N LEU A 28 -5.14 -6.57 10.42
CA LEU A 28 -6.13 -5.52 10.22
C LEU A 28 -5.83 -4.30 11.09
N ALA A 29 -5.48 -4.49 12.36
CA ALA A 29 -5.10 -3.37 13.22
C ALA A 29 -3.85 -2.64 12.70
N THR A 30 -2.86 -3.35 12.17
CA THR A 30 -1.66 -2.77 11.57
C THR A 30 -2.01 -1.96 10.31
N TYR A 31 -2.82 -2.50 9.40
CA TYR A 31 -3.24 -1.79 8.19
C TYR A 31 -4.11 -0.56 8.49
N VAL A 32 -5.01 -0.66 9.47
CA VAL A 32 -5.80 0.49 9.93
C VAL A 32 -4.89 1.55 10.56
N GLY A 33 -3.92 1.12 11.36
CA GLY A 33 -2.94 2.02 11.96
C GLY A 33 -2.09 2.75 10.90
N LEU A 34 -1.56 2.00 9.92
CA LEU A 34 -0.83 2.57 8.80
C LEU A 34 -1.68 3.57 8.01
N GLY A 35 -2.92 3.21 7.68
CA GLY A 35 -3.85 4.09 6.98
C GLY A 35 -4.14 5.36 7.76
N ALA A 36 -4.44 5.24 9.05
CA ALA A 36 -4.66 6.40 9.92
C ALA A 36 -3.41 7.28 10.04
N GLY A 37 -2.22 6.66 10.13
CA GLY A 37 -0.94 7.37 10.15
C GLY A 37 -0.69 8.14 8.85
N LEU A 38 -0.96 7.53 7.69
CA LEU A 38 -0.84 8.21 6.40
C LEU A 38 -1.83 9.37 6.28
N VAL A 39 -3.10 9.18 6.65
CA VAL A 39 -4.10 10.27 6.66
C VAL A 39 -3.66 11.40 7.61
N GLY A 40 -3.21 11.09 8.82
CA GLY A 40 -2.66 12.07 9.72
C GLY A 40 -1.44 12.80 9.15
N GLY A 41 -0.54 12.05 8.50
CA GLY A 41 0.63 12.58 7.82
C GLY A 41 0.29 13.54 6.69
N THR A 42 -0.75 13.24 5.89
CA THR A 42 -1.18 14.15 4.80
C THR A 42 -1.77 15.46 5.34
N LEU A 43 -2.43 15.42 6.47
CA LEU A 43 -2.95 16.63 7.13
C LEU A 43 -1.83 17.47 7.76
N LEU A 44 -0.77 16.85 8.27
CA LEU A 44 0.36 17.53 8.91
C LEU A 44 1.43 18.00 7.91
N ALA A 45 1.62 17.28 6.81
CA ALA A 45 2.69 17.53 5.84
C ALA A 45 2.71 18.98 5.31
N PRO A 46 1.59 19.61 4.92
CA PRO A 46 1.62 20.99 4.44
C PRO A 46 2.11 21.98 5.52
N HIS A 47 1.71 21.75 6.77
CA HIS A 47 2.11 22.61 7.90
C HIS A 47 3.62 22.51 8.19
N VAL A 48 4.16 21.28 8.14
CA VAL A 48 5.60 21.05 8.36
C VAL A 48 6.40 21.57 7.16
N ALA A 49 5.94 21.33 5.94
CA ALA A 49 6.60 21.79 4.71
C ALA A 49 6.69 23.32 4.62
N ALA A 50 5.71 24.05 5.14
CA ALA A 50 5.71 25.52 5.15
C ALA A 50 6.91 26.14 5.90
N HIS A 51 7.59 25.38 6.75
CA HIS A 51 8.78 25.85 7.48
C HIS A 51 10.08 25.75 6.64
N ALA A 52 10.05 25.14 5.47
CA ALA A 52 11.21 25.07 4.58
C ALA A 52 11.30 26.32 3.71
N GLY A 53 12.51 26.90 3.64
CA GLY A 53 12.78 28.10 2.83
C GLY A 53 12.98 27.85 1.33
N SER A 54 12.99 26.57 0.90
CA SER A 54 13.17 26.17 -0.51
C SER A 54 12.13 25.15 -0.94
N THR A 55 11.77 25.15 -2.23
CA THR A 55 10.78 24.26 -2.81
C THR A 55 11.18 22.76 -2.70
N SER A 56 12.48 22.46 -2.86
CA SER A 56 12.99 21.10 -2.66
C SER A 56 12.90 20.67 -1.18
N GLY A 57 13.22 21.56 -0.24
CA GLY A 57 13.09 21.30 1.18
C GLY A 57 11.65 21.08 1.63
N GLN A 58 10.68 21.77 1.01
CA GLN A 58 9.26 21.54 1.25
C GLN A 58 8.85 20.12 0.84
N ALA A 59 9.32 19.66 -0.33
CA ALA A 59 9.06 18.30 -0.82
C ALA A 59 9.65 17.25 0.12
N GLU A 60 10.90 17.43 0.54
CA GLU A 60 11.59 16.52 1.47
C GLU A 60 10.88 16.44 2.82
N LEU A 61 10.49 17.58 3.40
CA LEU A 61 9.77 17.62 4.67
C LEU A 61 8.38 16.99 4.56
N ALA A 62 7.66 17.24 3.46
CA ALA A 62 6.35 16.63 3.24
C ALA A 62 6.42 15.10 3.15
N VAL A 63 7.35 14.58 2.34
CA VAL A 63 7.58 13.12 2.21
C VAL A 63 8.06 12.53 3.54
N GLY A 64 9.00 13.20 4.20
CA GLY A 64 9.50 12.78 5.52
C GLY A 64 8.37 12.69 6.55
N THR A 65 7.49 13.69 6.59
CA THR A 65 6.32 13.70 7.49
C THR A 65 5.37 12.53 7.20
N LEU A 66 5.08 12.27 5.93
CA LEU A 66 4.25 11.13 5.53
C LEU A 66 4.86 9.78 5.98
N LEU A 67 6.16 9.60 5.75
CA LEU A 67 6.85 8.37 6.14
C LEU A 67 6.87 8.19 7.66
N VAL A 68 7.17 9.25 8.41
CA VAL A 68 7.20 9.20 9.89
C VAL A 68 5.81 8.92 10.44
N CYS A 69 4.79 9.64 9.99
CA CYS A 69 3.41 9.42 10.45
C CYS A 69 2.90 8.04 10.07
N GLY A 70 3.20 7.56 8.85
CA GLY A 70 2.87 6.21 8.41
C GLY A 70 3.53 5.15 9.29
N ALA A 71 4.83 5.28 9.55
CA ALA A 71 5.58 4.35 10.40
C ALA A 71 5.08 4.36 11.86
N LEU A 72 4.75 5.52 12.40
CA LEU A 72 4.15 5.63 13.74
C LEU A 72 2.77 4.97 13.78
N GLY A 73 1.94 5.21 12.76
CA GLY A 73 0.63 4.58 12.66
C GLY A 73 0.73 3.06 12.55
N ASP A 74 1.66 2.55 11.74
CA ASP A 74 1.95 1.11 11.62
C ASP A 74 2.39 0.51 12.97
N ALA A 75 3.33 1.16 13.65
CA ALA A 75 3.83 0.71 14.96
C ALA A 75 2.73 0.67 16.03
N ILE A 76 1.87 1.70 16.08
CA ILE A 76 0.73 1.76 16.98
C ILE A 76 -0.26 0.65 16.63
N GLY A 77 -0.60 0.48 15.36
CA GLY A 77 -1.48 -0.57 14.88
C GLY A 77 -0.95 -1.96 15.20
N TRP A 78 0.35 -2.20 15.01
CA TRP A 78 1.01 -3.44 15.37
C TRP A 78 0.92 -3.72 16.89
N PHE A 79 1.20 -2.72 17.73
CA PHE A 79 1.15 -2.86 19.19
C PHE A 79 -0.25 -3.22 19.69
N PHE A 80 -1.28 -2.51 19.23
CA PHE A 80 -2.67 -2.82 19.60
C PHE A 80 -3.13 -4.13 19.00
N GLY A 81 -2.75 -4.41 17.77
CA GLY A 81 -3.06 -5.65 17.05
C GLY A 81 -2.47 -6.88 17.74
N ALA A 82 -1.23 -6.80 18.22
CA ALA A 82 -0.58 -7.88 18.97
C ALA A 82 -1.34 -8.20 20.27
N LYS A 83 -1.79 -7.17 20.99
CA LYS A 83 -2.63 -7.35 22.19
C LYS A 83 -3.99 -7.99 21.86
N LEU A 84 -4.61 -7.57 20.75
CA LEU A 84 -5.87 -8.10 20.29
C LEU A 84 -5.73 -9.56 19.87
N HIS A 85 -4.71 -9.88 19.07
CA HIS A 85 -4.38 -11.25 18.67
C HIS A 85 -4.16 -12.16 19.90
N ALA A 86 -3.40 -11.70 20.89
CA ALA A 86 -3.16 -12.47 22.12
C ALA A 86 -4.44 -12.77 22.91
N ARG A 87 -5.44 -11.88 22.86
CA ARG A 87 -6.76 -12.12 23.44
C ARG A 87 -7.56 -13.12 22.62
N VAL A 88 -7.61 -12.95 21.30
CA VAL A 88 -8.32 -13.85 20.38
C VAL A 88 -7.74 -15.26 20.42
N ALA A 89 -6.42 -15.40 20.53
CA ALA A 89 -5.72 -16.68 20.62
C ALA A 89 -6.14 -17.54 21.84
N ARG A 90 -6.68 -16.91 22.87
CA ARG A 90 -7.21 -17.60 24.07
C ARG A 90 -8.69 -18.00 23.95
N THR A 91 -9.34 -17.68 22.85
CA THR A 91 -10.75 -17.96 22.61
C THR A 91 -10.94 -19.07 21.58
N ARG A 92 -12.18 -19.54 21.41
CA ARG A 92 -12.55 -20.48 20.33
C ARG A 92 -12.32 -19.91 18.92
N MET A 93 -12.14 -18.59 18.82
CA MET A 93 -11.93 -17.89 17.53
C MET A 93 -10.48 -17.98 17.01
N ARG A 94 -9.56 -18.62 17.75
CA ARG A 94 -8.14 -18.75 17.34
C ARG A 94 -7.98 -19.30 15.92
N ARG A 95 -8.74 -20.36 15.56
CA ARG A 95 -8.66 -20.96 14.20
C ARG A 95 -9.14 -19.99 13.15
N ALA A 96 -10.24 -19.30 13.40
CA ALA A 96 -10.77 -18.29 12.48
C ALA A 96 -9.79 -17.13 12.29
N ASP A 97 -9.14 -16.65 13.35
CA ASP A 97 -8.12 -15.60 13.29
C ASP A 97 -6.89 -16.05 12.50
N THR A 98 -6.41 -17.27 12.70
CA THR A 98 -5.28 -17.85 11.95
C THR A 98 -5.59 -17.98 10.46
N VAL A 99 -6.75 -18.55 10.11
CA VAL A 99 -7.17 -18.71 8.70
C VAL A 99 -7.44 -17.35 8.08
N GLY A 100 -8.17 -16.49 8.81
CA GLY A 100 -8.43 -15.11 8.37
C GLY A 100 -7.15 -14.33 8.11
N GLY A 101 -6.11 -14.52 8.94
CA GLY A 101 -4.81 -13.90 8.75
C GLY A 101 -4.14 -14.30 7.42
N SER A 102 -4.24 -15.57 7.03
CA SER A 102 -3.76 -16.01 5.71
C SER A 102 -4.50 -15.30 4.58
N PHE A 103 -5.83 -15.23 4.65
CA PHE A 103 -6.63 -14.57 3.62
C PHE A 103 -6.35 -13.07 3.53
N VAL A 104 -6.27 -12.39 4.66
CA VAL A 104 -5.95 -10.95 4.71
C VAL A 104 -4.58 -10.68 4.11
N SER A 105 -3.57 -11.50 4.44
CA SER A 105 -2.21 -11.34 3.92
C SER A 105 -2.12 -11.59 2.42
N VAL A 106 -2.72 -12.69 1.96
CA VAL A 106 -2.78 -13.03 0.52
C VAL A 106 -3.55 -11.96 -0.25
N GLY A 107 -4.70 -11.53 0.27
CA GLY A 107 -5.50 -10.46 -0.34
C GLY A 107 -4.75 -9.14 -0.44
N ALA A 108 -4.02 -8.75 0.60
CA ALA A 108 -3.20 -7.55 0.59
C ALA A 108 -2.09 -7.62 -0.48
N VAL A 109 -1.40 -8.77 -0.60
CA VAL A 109 -0.39 -8.96 -1.65
C VAL A 109 -1.01 -8.90 -3.04
N LEU A 110 -2.16 -9.56 -3.24
CA LEU A 110 -2.86 -9.53 -4.54
C LEU A 110 -3.30 -8.12 -4.91
N LEU A 111 -3.81 -7.32 -3.96
CA LEU A 111 -4.17 -5.93 -4.18
C LEU A 111 -2.95 -5.08 -4.57
N VAL A 112 -1.83 -5.25 -3.87
CA VAL A 112 -0.58 -4.53 -4.21
C VAL A 112 -0.09 -4.94 -5.60
N VAL A 113 -0.09 -6.23 -5.90
CA VAL A 113 0.33 -6.75 -7.22
C VAL A 113 -0.58 -6.22 -8.32
N TRP A 114 -1.89 -6.26 -8.13
CA TRP A 114 -2.87 -5.71 -9.08
C TRP A 114 -2.62 -4.22 -9.33
N PHE A 115 -2.53 -3.44 -8.27
CA PHE A 115 -2.35 -2.00 -8.36
C PHE A 115 -1.02 -1.63 -9.04
N LEU A 116 0.10 -2.25 -8.64
CA LEU A 116 1.40 -1.99 -9.23
C LEU A 116 1.52 -2.50 -10.66
N ALA A 117 1.03 -3.71 -10.93
CA ALA A 117 1.15 -4.33 -12.24
C ALA A 117 0.43 -3.51 -13.32
N LEU A 118 -0.81 -3.08 -13.05
CA LEU A 118 -1.57 -2.30 -14.02
C LEU A 118 -1.04 -0.88 -14.22
N ASN A 119 -0.48 -0.27 -13.17
CA ASN A 119 0.19 1.03 -13.32
C ASN A 119 1.55 0.92 -14.04
N LEU A 120 2.27 -0.21 -13.89
CA LEU A 120 3.56 -0.44 -14.52
C LEU A 120 3.47 -1.05 -15.93
N VAL A 121 2.30 -1.56 -16.33
CA VAL A 121 2.12 -2.17 -17.66
C VAL A 121 2.44 -1.19 -18.79
N ASN A 122 2.14 0.09 -18.57
CA ASN A 122 2.43 1.20 -19.48
C ASN A 122 3.68 2.01 -19.05
N GLY A 123 4.48 1.47 -18.13
CA GLY A 123 5.65 2.14 -17.58
C GLY A 123 6.83 2.26 -18.57
N PRO A 124 7.82 3.08 -18.25
CA PRO A 124 8.95 3.39 -19.14
C PRO A 124 9.93 2.24 -19.32
N VAL A 125 9.78 1.12 -18.62
CA VAL A 125 10.69 -0.04 -18.67
C VAL A 125 10.08 -1.19 -19.47
N PRO A 126 10.44 -1.36 -20.77
CA PRO A 126 9.80 -2.35 -21.66
C PRO A 126 9.98 -3.82 -21.21
N ALA A 127 11.05 -4.11 -20.47
CA ALA A 127 11.31 -5.44 -19.95
C ALA A 127 10.28 -5.84 -18.88
N VAL A 128 9.93 -4.92 -17.99
CA VAL A 128 8.94 -5.12 -16.93
C VAL A 128 7.53 -5.25 -17.52
N SER A 129 7.16 -4.34 -18.42
CA SER A 129 5.86 -4.37 -19.10
C SER A 129 5.61 -5.71 -19.82
N ARG A 130 6.61 -6.23 -20.54
CA ARG A 130 6.51 -7.55 -21.21
C ARG A 130 6.34 -8.72 -20.24
N GLN A 131 7.01 -8.69 -19.12
CA GLN A 131 6.88 -9.72 -18.07
C GLN A 131 5.48 -9.70 -17.44
N ILE A 132 4.97 -8.50 -17.13
CA ILE A 132 3.63 -8.31 -16.58
C ILE A 132 2.56 -8.83 -17.54
N GLN A 133 2.64 -8.47 -18.83
CA GLN A 133 1.69 -8.90 -19.86
C GLN A 133 1.69 -10.43 -20.09
N ARG A 134 2.81 -11.11 -19.85
CA ARG A 134 2.94 -12.57 -19.96
C ARG A 134 2.48 -13.33 -18.72
N SER A 135 2.30 -12.67 -17.60
CA SER A 135 1.86 -13.30 -16.36
C SER A 135 0.40 -13.70 -16.43
N THR A 136 0.13 -14.98 -16.16
CA THR A 136 -1.24 -15.52 -16.13
C THR A 136 -1.99 -15.01 -14.90
N ILE A 137 -1.29 -14.85 -13.77
CA ILE A 137 -1.86 -14.34 -12.51
C ILE A 137 -2.30 -12.89 -12.67
N VAL A 138 -1.44 -12.04 -13.25
CA VAL A 138 -1.77 -10.63 -13.45
C VAL A 138 -2.93 -10.44 -14.42
N ARG A 139 -2.97 -11.22 -15.51
CA ARG A 139 -4.10 -11.18 -16.45
C ARG A 139 -5.41 -11.64 -15.82
N GLY A 140 -5.37 -12.69 -15.01
CA GLY A 140 -6.55 -13.13 -14.25
C GLY A 140 -7.04 -12.07 -13.27
N LEU A 141 -6.11 -11.39 -12.61
CA LEU A 141 -6.40 -10.32 -11.66
C LEU A 141 -6.99 -9.08 -12.38
N ALA A 142 -6.44 -8.71 -13.52
CA ALA A 142 -6.94 -7.61 -14.35
C ALA A 142 -8.33 -7.89 -14.93
N ALA A 143 -8.66 -9.15 -15.20
CA ALA A 143 -9.99 -9.54 -15.68
C ALA A 143 -11.04 -9.58 -14.54
N ALA A 144 -10.61 -9.86 -13.31
CA ALA A 144 -11.49 -9.99 -12.15
C ALA A 144 -11.76 -8.67 -11.41
N LEU A 145 -10.87 -7.70 -11.52
CA LEU A 145 -10.93 -6.42 -10.82
C LEU A 145 -11.09 -5.27 -11.81
N PRO A 146 -11.79 -4.18 -11.41
CA PRO A 146 -11.91 -2.98 -12.25
C PRO A 146 -10.54 -2.34 -12.51
N GLU A 147 -10.46 -1.46 -13.49
CA GLU A 147 -9.23 -0.71 -13.74
C GLU A 147 -8.83 0.08 -12.48
N PRO A 148 -7.56 -0.04 -12.04
CA PRO A 148 -7.11 0.70 -10.88
C PRO A 148 -7.04 2.20 -11.20
N PRO A 149 -7.29 3.05 -10.21
CA PRO A 149 -7.08 4.48 -10.37
C PRO A 149 -5.62 4.73 -10.78
N SER A 150 -5.41 5.65 -11.72
CA SER A 150 -4.05 6.02 -12.13
C SER A 150 -3.31 6.63 -10.93
N LEU A 151 -2.15 6.05 -10.57
CA LEU A 151 -1.31 6.55 -9.47
C LEU A 151 -1.06 8.07 -9.58
N ILE A 152 -0.77 8.53 -10.79
CA ILE A 152 -0.48 9.93 -11.07
C ILE A 152 -1.73 10.79 -10.91
N GLY A 153 -2.87 10.34 -11.42
CA GLY A 153 -4.14 11.10 -11.35
C GLY A 153 -4.68 11.21 -9.93
N GLU A 154 -4.67 10.10 -9.19
CA GLU A 154 -5.17 10.10 -7.80
C GLU A 154 -4.19 10.81 -6.85
N ALA A 155 -2.88 10.61 -7.00
CA ALA A 155 -1.90 11.34 -6.22
C ALA A 155 -2.04 12.86 -6.46
N ARG A 156 -2.24 13.29 -7.71
CA ARG A 156 -2.47 14.70 -8.03
C ARG A 156 -3.75 15.25 -7.39
N ARG A 157 -4.87 14.52 -7.49
CA ARG A 157 -6.13 14.93 -6.83
C ARG A 157 -5.96 15.04 -5.32
N PHE A 158 -5.32 14.05 -4.72
CA PHE A 158 -5.09 14.00 -3.29
C PHE A 158 -4.19 15.16 -2.82
N LEU A 159 -3.12 15.44 -3.54
CA LEU A 159 -2.20 16.52 -3.26
C LEU A 159 -2.85 17.89 -3.43
N ASN A 160 -3.67 18.09 -4.47
CA ASN A 160 -4.39 19.34 -4.69
C ASN A 160 -5.42 19.63 -3.60
N VAL A 161 -6.19 18.62 -3.16
CA VAL A 161 -7.20 18.76 -2.11
C VAL A 161 -6.56 19.10 -0.76
N LEU A 162 -5.36 18.61 -0.49
CA LEU A 162 -4.65 18.79 0.78
C LEU A 162 -3.73 20.00 0.82
N GLY A 163 -3.65 20.79 -0.29
CA GLY A 163 -2.83 21.99 -0.35
C GLY A 163 -1.32 21.71 -0.33
N PHE A 164 -0.88 20.59 -0.88
CA PHE A 164 0.53 20.30 -1.03
C PHE A 164 1.21 21.32 -1.95
N PRO A 165 2.51 21.63 -1.74
CA PRO A 165 3.28 22.54 -2.60
C PRO A 165 3.28 22.09 -4.06
N ASP A 166 3.26 23.05 -4.99
CA ASP A 166 3.22 22.84 -6.45
C ASP A 166 4.39 22.01 -7.02
N VAL A 167 5.44 21.80 -6.22
CA VAL A 167 6.58 20.93 -6.57
C VAL A 167 6.13 19.50 -6.92
N PHE A 168 5.10 18.99 -6.26
CA PHE A 168 4.54 17.69 -6.59
C PHE A 168 3.64 17.72 -7.82
N LEU A 169 3.29 18.91 -8.27
CA LEU A 169 2.44 19.15 -9.45
C LEU A 169 3.24 19.41 -10.74
N GLY A 170 4.58 19.36 -10.70
CA GLY A 170 5.49 19.60 -11.82
C GLY A 170 5.31 18.72 -13.07
N LEU A 171 4.19 18.01 -13.15
CA LEU A 171 3.70 17.33 -14.34
C LEU A 171 2.92 18.32 -15.22
N PRO A 172 3.05 18.27 -16.56
CA PRO A 172 2.29 19.12 -17.46
C PRO A 172 0.79 18.98 -17.23
N PRO A 173 -0.01 20.06 -17.43
CA PRO A 173 -1.45 19.99 -17.28
C PRO A 173 -2.02 18.89 -18.18
N LEU A 174 -2.99 18.13 -17.65
CA LEU A 174 -3.68 17.12 -18.43
C LEU A 174 -4.38 17.83 -19.60
N PRO A 175 -4.30 17.31 -20.83
CA PRO A 175 -5.10 17.83 -21.93
C PRO A 175 -6.58 17.76 -21.55
N ALA A 176 -7.31 18.85 -21.81
CA ALA A 176 -8.72 18.99 -21.57
C ALA A 176 -9.54 18.02 -22.43
#